data_81ba65602e946e5e9946d4efc0341f6a
#
_entry.id   81ba65602e946e5e9946d4efc0341f6a
#
_cell.length_a   1.000
_cell.length_b   1.000
_cell.length_c   1.000
_cell.angle_alpha   90.00
_cell.angle_beta   90.00
_cell.angle_gamma   90.00
#
_symmetry.space_group_name_H-M   'P 1'
#
loop_
_entity.id
_entity.type
_entity.pdbx_description
1 polymer ?
#
loop_
_entity_poly.entity_id
_entity_poly.type
_entity_poly.pdbx_seq_one_letter_code
_entity_poly.pdbx_strand_id
1 'polypeptide(L)'
;VGKFLLEPILHDLHRFYKVEDGELKPQITLSGFDKGFDKDEQKTIILAKANMLIYMSGLLREHPEMTDKFAKLFNDTFLLQTNSILGTLAKPIHDQYDLILTNPPYVMSGSSNLKEEISKDDTLKKYFSVSAMGIEGLFMEWIIRALKPNGKAFIVVPDGIMNRSNDKKLRDFILEQCEID
;
A
#
# COMPACT_ATOMS: atom_id res chain seq x y z
N VAL A 1 6.68 -13.80 0.94
CA VAL A 1 7.46 -12.59 1.22
C VAL A 1 6.87 -11.86 2.44
N GLY A 2 5.54 -11.68 2.54
CA GLY A 2 4.90 -11.00 3.67
C GLY A 2 5.11 -11.66 5.04
N LYS A 3 5.33 -12.98 5.07
CA LYS A 3 5.47 -13.73 6.33
C LYS A 3 6.69 -13.31 7.14
N PHE A 4 7.84 -13.09 6.49
CA PHE A 4 9.09 -12.76 7.17
C PHE A 4 9.15 -11.36 7.79
N LEU A 5 8.38 -10.42 7.26
CA LEU A 5 8.37 -9.04 7.76
C LEU A 5 7.33 -8.81 8.86
N LEU A 6 6.29 -9.64 8.90
CA LEU A 6 5.21 -9.51 9.88
C LEU A 6 5.44 -10.38 11.13
N GLU A 7 6.17 -11.50 11.04
CA GLU A 7 6.40 -12.37 12.21
C GLU A 7 6.98 -11.66 13.44
N PRO A 8 8.03 -10.81 13.34
CA PRO A 8 8.55 -10.11 14.51
C PRO A 8 7.56 -9.11 15.13
N ILE A 9 6.68 -8.54 14.29
CA ILE A 9 5.66 -7.58 14.71
C ILE A 9 4.50 -8.34 15.37
N LEU A 10 4.16 -9.52 14.86
CA LEU A 10 3.03 -10.34 15.30
C LEU A 10 3.29 -11.07 16.62
N HIS A 11 4.54 -11.30 16.98
CA HIS A 11 4.90 -11.88 18.29
C HIS A 11 4.66 -10.91 19.45
N ASP A 12 4.58 -9.60 19.17
CA ASP A 12 4.27 -8.58 20.17
C ASP A 12 2.94 -7.91 19.81
N LEU A 13 1.85 -8.59 20.13
CA LEU A 13 0.49 -8.12 19.87
C LEU A 13 0.22 -6.74 20.50
N HIS A 14 0.90 -6.41 21.59
CA HIS A 14 0.77 -5.10 22.26
C HIS A 14 1.24 -3.93 21.38
N ARG A 15 1.94 -4.18 20.27
CA ARG A 15 2.29 -3.14 19.30
C ARG A 15 1.18 -2.82 18.31
N PHE A 16 0.19 -3.71 18.18
CA PHE A 16 -0.94 -3.48 17.28
C PHE A 16 -2.03 -2.61 17.88
N TYR A 17 -2.17 -2.67 19.18
CA TYR A 17 -3.25 -1.99 19.90
C TYR A 17 -2.77 -1.49 21.25
N LYS A 18 -3.53 -0.56 21.79
CA LYS A 18 -3.47 -0.12 23.20
C LYS A 18 -4.86 -0.12 23.81
N VAL A 19 -4.92 -0.29 25.11
CA VAL A 19 -6.14 -0.13 25.89
C VAL A 19 -6.14 1.27 26.48
N GLU A 20 -7.09 2.09 26.11
CA GLU A 20 -7.30 3.44 26.65
C GLU A 20 -8.77 3.63 26.99
N ASP A 21 -9.05 4.06 28.22
CA ASP A 21 -10.43 4.31 28.70
C ASP A 21 -11.37 3.10 28.53
N GLY A 22 -10.84 1.88 28.64
CA GLY A 22 -11.59 0.64 28.40
C GLY A 22 -11.90 0.35 26.93
N GLU A 23 -11.29 1.06 25.98
CA GLU A 23 -11.41 0.85 24.54
C GLU A 23 -10.12 0.27 23.95
N LEU A 24 -10.27 -0.61 22.94
CA LEU A 24 -9.16 -1.10 22.10
C LEU A 24 -8.92 -0.10 20.97
N LYS A 25 -7.75 0.53 20.97
CA LYS A 25 -7.34 1.47 19.90
C LYS A 25 -6.20 0.91 19.07
N PRO A 26 -6.27 0.97 17.74
CA PRO A 26 -5.17 0.52 16.89
C PRO A 26 -3.96 1.45 17.06
N GLN A 27 -2.76 0.86 17.09
CA GLN A 27 -1.48 1.57 17.02
C GLN A 27 -0.85 1.48 15.63
N ILE A 28 -1.32 0.54 14.84
CA ILE A 28 -0.89 0.31 13.47
C ILE A 28 -2.13 0.27 12.57
N THR A 29 -2.05 0.91 11.42
CA THR A 29 -3.06 0.80 10.36
C THR A 29 -2.42 0.18 9.14
N LEU A 30 -3.01 -0.88 8.61
CA LEU A 30 -2.58 -1.58 7.42
C LEU A 30 -3.57 -1.30 6.29
N SER A 31 -3.14 -0.54 5.29
CA SER A 31 -3.93 -0.30 4.08
C SER A 31 -3.50 -1.25 2.98
N GLY A 32 -4.43 -2.03 2.46
CA GLY A 32 -4.18 -2.96 1.36
C GLY A 32 -5.10 -2.70 0.19
N PHE A 33 -4.57 -2.86 -1.02
CA PHE A 33 -5.31 -2.68 -2.27
C PHE A 33 -5.10 -3.89 -3.17
N ASP A 34 -6.19 -4.40 -3.74
CA ASP A 34 -6.19 -5.40 -4.78
C ASP A 34 -7.25 -5.04 -5.82
N LYS A 35 -7.15 -5.56 -7.03
CA LYS A 35 -8.07 -5.21 -8.12
C LYS A 35 -9.52 -5.56 -7.79
N GLY A 36 -9.78 -6.76 -7.32
CA GLY A 36 -11.09 -7.21 -6.84
C GLY A 36 -12.24 -7.20 -7.86
N PHE A 37 -11.93 -7.25 -9.18
CA PHE A 37 -12.95 -7.19 -10.23
C PHE A 37 -13.62 -8.54 -10.49
N ASP A 38 -12.95 -9.65 -10.23
CA ASP A 38 -13.50 -10.98 -10.38
C ASP A 38 -13.64 -11.71 -9.04
N LYS A 39 -14.28 -12.88 -9.08
CA LYS A 39 -14.51 -13.70 -7.88
C LYS A 39 -13.22 -14.21 -7.25
N ASP A 40 -12.16 -14.40 -8.04
CA ASP A 40 -10.89 -14.92 -7.55
C ASP A 40 -10.06 -13.81 -6.89
N GLU A 41 -10.09 -12.60 -7.43
CA GLU A 41 -9.48 -11.41 -6.81
C GLU A 41 -10.16 -11.05 -5.48
N GLN A 42 -11.49 -11.20 -5.39
CA GLN A 42 -12.21 -11.03 -4.11
C GLN A 42 -11.79 -12.06 -3.06
N LYS A 43 -11.46 -13.28 -3.47
CA LYS A 43 -10.94 -14.32 -2.56
C LYS A 43 -9.61 -13.90 -1.92
N THR A 44 -8.76 -13.19 -2.63
CA THR A 44 -7.47 -12.68 -2.10
C THR A 44 -7.71 -11.77 -0.90
N ILE A 45 -8.67 -10.86 -0.99
CA ILE A 45 -9.02 -9.96 0.14
C ILE A 45 -9.62 -10.75 1.31
N ILE A 46 -10.49 -11.73 1.03
CA ILE A 46 -11.07 -12.60 2.07
C ILE A 46 -9.97 -13.39 2.77
N LEU A 47 -9.04 -13.97 2.02
CA LEU A 47 -7.91 -14.72 2.59
C LEU A 47 -6.98 -13.82 3.40
N ALA A 48 -6.71 -12.60 2.92
CA ALA A 48 -5.92 -11.64 3.67
C ALA A 48 -6.58 -11.30 5.02
N LYS A 49 -7.89 -11.01 5.02
CA LYS A 49 -8.66 -10.78 6.26
C LYS A 49 -8.66 -12.00 7.17
N ALA A 50 -8.86 -13.21 6.64
CA ALA A 50 -8.84 -14.44 7.42
C ALA A 50 -7.47 -14.66 8.08
N ASN A 51 -6.38 -14.47 7.35
CA ASN A 51 -5.03 -14.57 7.90
C ASN A 51 -4.81 -13.55 9.03
N MET A 52 -5.24 -12.31 8.86
CA MET A 52 -5.13 -11.29 9.89
C MET A 52 -5.97 -11.62 11.13
N LEU A 53 -7.17 -12.20 10.96
CA LEU A 53 -7.97 -12.69 12.09
C LEU A 53 -7.25 -13.80 12.87
N ILE A 54 -6.59 -14.73 12.17
CA ILE A 54 -5.80 -15.79 12.82
C ILE A 54 -4.66 -15.17 13.62
N TYR A 55 -3.93 -14.22 13.05
CA TYR A 55 -2.83 -13.55 13.76
C TYR A 55 -3.31 -12.76 14.98
N MET A 56 -4.44 -12.08 14.87
CA MET A 56 -5.01 -11.31 16.01
C MET A 56 -5.79 -12.15 17.01
N SER A 57 -6.01 -13.46 16.75
CA SER A 57 -6.77 -14.33 17.66
C SER A 57 -6.16 -14.46 19.06
N GLY A 58 -4.84 -14.27 19.19
CA GLY A 58 -4.16 -14.20 20.48
C GLY A 58 -4.71 -13.11 21.39
N LEU A 59 -5.10 -11.96 20.82
CA LEU A 59 -5.72 -10.87 21.58
C LEU A 59 -7.03 -11.29 22.26
N LEU A 60 -7.87 -12.05 21.55
CA LEU A 60 -9.14 -12.55 22.13
C LEU A 60 -8.91 -13.53 23.27
N ARG A 61 -7.80 -14.27 23.21
CA ARG A 61 -7.41 -15.17 24.29
C ARG A 61 -6.89 -14.43 25.52
N GLU A 62 -6.15 -13.33 25.30
CA GLU A 62 -5.58 -12.50 26.36
C GLU A 62 -6.62 -11.58 27.01
N HIS A 63 -7.59 -11.10 26.22
CA HIS A 63 -8.62 -10.15 26.60
C HIS A 63 -10.03 -10.63 26.21
N PRO A 64 -10.51 -11.77 26.77
CA PRO A 64 -11.84 -12.31 26.42
C PRO A 64 -12.98 -11.36 26.72
N GLU A 65 -12.81 -10.47 27.73
CA GLU A 65 -13.76 -9.43 28.10
C GLU A 65 -13.94 -8.33 27.04
N MET A 66 -13.01 -8.26 26.08
CA MET A 66 -13.02 -7.26 25.01
C MET A 66 -13.48 -7.82 23.65
N THR A 67 -14.04 -9.02 23.61
CA THR A 67 -14.49 -9.68 22.39
C THR A 67 -15.42 -8.81 21.56
N ASP A 68 -16.36 -8.11 22.19
CA ASP A 68 -17.31 -7.23 21.50
C ASP A 68 -16.63 -6.03 20.81
N LYS A 69 -15.45 -5.61 21.30
CA LYS A 69 -14.68 -4.49 20.77
C LYS A 69 -13.68 -4.91 19.70
N PHE A 70 -13.40 -6.21 19.61
CA PHE A 70 -12.43 -6.76 18.68
C PHE A 70 -12.78 -6.49 17.20
N ALA A 71 -14.05 -6.62 16.83
CA ALA A 71 -14.49 -6.39 15.46
C ALA A 71 -14.21 -4.95 15.01
N LYS A 72 -14.41 -3.98 15.92
CA LYS A 72 -14.09 -2.58 15.65
C LYS A 72 -12.59 -2.39 15.51
N LEU A 73 -11.78 -2.88 16.45
CA LEU A 73 -10.31 -2.82 16.35
C LEU A 73 -9.81 -3.43 15.05
N PHE A 74 -10.32 -4.61 14.68
CA PHE A 74 -9.93 -5.28 13.44
C PHE A 74 -10.21 -4.43 12.20
N ASN A 75 -11.41 -3.85 12.10
CA ASN A 75 -11.78 -3.02 10.96
C ASN A 75 -11.01 -1.69 10.93
N ASP A 76 -10.68 -1.12 12.08
CA ASP A 76 -9.90 0.12 12.18
C ASP A 76 -8.40 -0.14 11.87
N THR A 77 -7.91 -1.37 12.10
CA THR A 77 -6.53 -1.77 11.81
C THR A 77 -6.34 -2.17 10.35
N PHE A 78 -7.29 -2.93 9.76
CA PHE A 78 -7.14 -3.52 8.42
C PHE A 78 -8.09 -2.87 7.41
N LEU A 79 -7.59 -1.88 6.70
CA LEU A 79 -8.29 -1.16 5.65
C LEU A 79 -8.02 -1.82 4.30
N LEU A 80 -8.63 -2.99 4.05
CA LEU A 80 -8.47 -3.71 2.79
C LEU A 80 -9.56 -3.29 1.80
N GLN A 81 -9.14 -2.76 0.67
CA GLN A 81 -10.03 -2.21 -0.36
C GLN A 81 -9.79 -2.89 -1.70
N THR A 82 -10.88 -3.10 -2.44
CA THR A 82 -10.78 -3.38 -3.87
C THR A 82 -10.70 -2.06 -4.62
N ASN A 83 -9.69 -1.91 -5.45
CA ASN A 83 -9.54 -0.72 -6.26
C ASN A 83 -8.89 -1.04 -7.61
N SER A 84 -9.35 -0.36 -8.66
CA SER A 84 -8.67 -0.45 -9.95
C SER A 84 -7.31 0.23 -9.89
N ILE A 85 -6.42 -0.12 -10.83
CA ILE A 85 -5.15 0.58 -11.04
C ILE A 85 -5.40 2.08 -11.18
N LEU A 86 -6.37 2.44 -12.01
CA LEU A 86 -6.79 3.82 -12.21
C LEU A 86 -7.31 4.44 -10.92
N GLY A 87 -8.20 3.76 -10.19
CA GLY A 87 -8.75 4.25 -8.94
C GLY A 87 -7.70 4.50 -7.85
N THR A 88 -6.60 3.74 -7.83
CA THR A 88 -5.45 3.98 -6.93
C THR A 88 -4.68 5.21 -7.36
N LEU A 89 -4.30 5.30 -8.63
CA LEU A 89 -3.51 6.42 -9.16
C LEU A 89 -4.30 7.72 -9.29
N ALA A 90 -5.64 7.64 -9.37
CA ALA A 90 -6.51 8.82 -9.39
C ALA A 90 -6.63 9.55 -8.05
N LYS A 91 -6.06 9.00 -6.99
CA LYS A 91 -6.03 9.64 -5.67
C LYS A 91 -4.62 10.15 -5.37
N PRO A 92 -4.33 11.45 -5.53
CA PRO A 92 -3.07 12.03 -5.13
C PRO A 92 -2.96 11.93 -3.61
N ILE A 93 -1.89 11.28 -3.14
CA ILE A 93 -1.59 11.06 -1.72
C ILE A 93 -0.18 11.59 -1.47
N HIS A 94 -0.01 12.34 -0.40
CA HIS A 94 1.29 12.84 0.05
C HIS A 94 1.51 12.46 1.51
N ASP A 95 2.73 12.06 1.85
CA ASP A 95 3.21 11.90 3.22
C ASP A 95 2.28 11.08 4.13
N GLN A 96 1.67 10.01 3.58
CA GLN A 96 0.66 9.25 4.30
C GLN A 96 1.21 7.98 4.97
N TYR A 97 2.19 7.31 4.35
CA TYR A 97 2.62 5.99 4.77
C TYR A 97 4.04 5.99 5.33
N ASP A 98 4.22 5.29 6.45
CA ASP A 98 5.53 5.04 7.06
C ASP A 98 6.28 3.90 6.34
N LEU A 99 5.52 2.94 5.80
CA LEU A 99 6.03 1.77 5.09
C LEU A 99 5.12 1.39 3.93
N ILE A 100 5.70 1.17 2.76
CA ILE A 100 5.00 0.64 1.59
C ILE A 100 5.69 -0.65 1.13
N LEU A 101 4.91 -1.74 0.99
CA LEU A 101 5.35 -3.02 0.44
C LEU A 101 4.50 -3.33 -0.78
N THR A 102 5.10 -3.43 -1.95
CA THR A 102 4.31 -3.61 -3.17
C THR A 102 5.05 -4.34 -4.28
N ASN A 103 4.25 -5.03 -5.09
CA ASN A 103 4.63 -5.54 -6.39
C ASN A 103 3.68 -4.90 -7.42
N PRO A 104 4.02 -3.72 -7.97
CA PRO A 104 3.15 -3.01 -8.88
C PRO A 104 2.89 -3.81 -10.16
N PRO A 105 1.76 -3.60 -10.84
CA PRO A 105 1.49 -4.26 -12.11
C PRO A 105 2.46 -3.78 -13.21
N TYR A 106 3.03 -4.73 -13.95
CA TYR A 106 3.95 -4.49 -15.08
C TYR A 106 3.19 -4.52 -16.39
N VAL A 107 2.23 -3.62 -16.58
CA VAL A 107 1.38 -3.63 -17.77
C VAL A 107 1.77 -2.48 -18.69
N MET A 108 2.27 -2.82 -19.86
CA MET A 108 2.53 -1.82 -20.92
C MET A 108 1.24 -1.44 -21.68
N SER A 109 0.29 -2.35 -21.79
CA SER A 109 -1.01 -2.11 -22.44
C SER A 109 -1.97 -1.34 -21.54
N GLY A 110 -2.65 -0.33 -22.08
CA GLY A 110 -3.59 0.51 -21.33
C GLY A 110 -2.97 1.73 -20.63
N SER A 111 -1.65 1.89 -20.68
CA SER A 111 -0.98 3.08 -20.13
C SER A 111 -1.34 4.37 -20.85
N SER A 112 -1.68 4.30 -22.13
CA SER A 112 -2.13 5.45 -22.93
C SER A 112 -3.43 6.04 -22.41
N ASN A 113 -4.43 5.20 -22.12
CA ASN A 113 -5.73 5.65 -21.60
C ASN A 113 -5.58 6.29 -20.21
N LEU A 114 -4.76 5.68 -19.34
CA LEU A 114 -4.49 6.21 -18.00
C LEU A 114 -3.77 7.57 -18.07
N LYS A 115 -2.75 7.69 -18.94
CA LYS A 115 -2.04 8.95 -19.15
C LYS A 115 -2.95 10.02 -19.75
N GLU A 116 -3.86 9.64 -20.63
CA GLU A 116 -4.85 10.57 -21.18
C GLU A 116 -5.79 11.07 -20.10
N GLU A 117 -6.28 10.20 -19.21
CA GLU A 117 -7.12 10.61 -18.08
C GLU A 117 -6.37 11.50 -17.08
N ILE A 118 -5.13 11.17 -16.74
CA ILE A 118 -4.27 12.03 -15.91
C ILE A 118 -4.09 13.41 -16.58
N SER A 119 -3.95 13.46 -17.90
CA SER A 119 -3.76 14.72 -18.63
C SER A 119 -4.99 15.63 -18.65
N LYS A 120 -6.17 15.08 -18.43
CA LYS A 120 -7.45 15.82 -18.38
C LYS A 120 -7.74 16.44 -17.01
N ASP A 121 -7.07 15.96 -15.97
CA ASP A 121 -7.22 16.46 -14.59
C ASP A 121 -5.98 17.27 -14.18
N ASP A 122 -6.16 18.55 -13.94
CA ASP A 122 -5.06 19.46 -13.60
C ASP A 122 -4.39 19.10 -12.28
N THR A 123 -5.11 18.47 -11.35
CA THR A 123 -4.54 18.02 -10.07
C THR A 123 -3.64 16.82 -10.29
N LEU A 124 -4.13 15.81 -11.03
CA LEU A 124 -3.34 14.62 -11.37
C LEU A 124 -2.15 14.96 -12.25
N LYS A 125 -2.30 15.88 -13.21
CA LYS A 125 -1.22 16.36 -14.05
C LYS A 125 -0.09 17.03 -13.26
N LYS A 126 -0.43 17.78 -12.23
CA LYS A 126 0.55 18.38 -11.30
C LYS A 126 1.19 17.34 -10.40
N TYR A 127 0.40 16.35 -9.98
CA TYR A 127 0.88 15.25 -9.13
C TYR A 127 1.85 14.34 -9.89
N PHE A 128 1.50 13.90 -11.10
CA PHE A 128 2.36 13.07 -11.96
C PHE A 128 3.21 13.94 -12.88
N SER A 129 4.21 14.59 -12.32
CA SER A 129 5.08 15.53 -13.02
C SER A 129 6.29 14.85 -13.71
N VAL A 130 6.60 13.60 -13.31
CA VAL A 130 7.72 12.84 -13.86
C VAL A 130 7.28 12.11 -15.14
N SER A 131 7.98 12.37 -16.23
CA SER A 131 7.74 11.66 -17.47
C SER A 131 8.39 10.28 -17.39
N ALA A 132 7.57 9.24 -17.19
CA ALA A 132 8.01 7.84 -17.16
C ALA A 132 7.26 6.99 -18.17
N MET A 133 7.88 5.87 -18.59
CA MET A 133 7.21 4.88 -19.42
C MET A 133 6.38 3.91 -18.58
N GLY A 134 5.23 3.51 -19.14
CA GLY A 134 4.41 2.47 -18.54
C GLY A 134 3.63 2.91 -17.30
N ILE A 135 2.87 1.97 -16.78
CA ILE A 135 2.09 2.13 -15.53
C ILE A 135 3.01 2.03 -14.34
N GLU A 136 4.04 1.21 -14.43
CA GLU A 136 5.05 1.03 -13.40
C GLU A 136 5.73 2.35 -13.00
N GLY A 137 6.00 3.22 -13.98
CA GLY A 137 6.58 4.53 -13.69
C GLY A 137 5.64 5.46 -12.92
N LEU A 138 4.35 5.43 -13.23
CA LEU A 138 3.33 6.18 -12.47
C LEU A 138 3.20 5.64 -11.04
N PHE A 139 3.25 4.31 -10.85
CA PHE A 139 3.24 3.73 -9.51
C PHE A 139 4.48 4.13 -8.70
N MET A 140 5.66 4.13 -9.31
CA MET A 140 6.88 4.56 -8.63
C MET A 140 6.76 6.02 -8.15
N GLU A 141 6.28 6.93 -9.00
CA GLU A 141 6.07 8.32 -8.61
C GLU A 141 5.03 8.43 -7.48
N TRP A 142 3.91 7.70 -7.60
CA TRP A 142 2.86 7.68 -6.57
C TRP A 142 3.39 7.16 -5.22
N ILE A 143 4.15 6.06 -5.23
CA ILE A 143 4.71 5.46 -4.02
C ILE A 143 5.62 6.44 -3.30
N ILE A 144 6.54 7.07 -4.02
CA ILE A 144 7.50 8.01 -3.44
C ILE A 144 6.78 9.21 -2.82
N ARG A 145 5.78 9.76 -3.50
CA ARG A 145 4.98 10.87 -2.97
C ARG A 145 4.11 10.49 -1.78
N ALA A 146 3.65 9.25 -1.72
CA ALA A 146 2.82 8.73 -0.65
C ALA A 146 3.59 8.39 0.63
N LEU A 147 4.92 8.22 0.54
CA LEU A 147 5.78 8.00 1.70
C LEU A 147 5.92 9.28 2.53
N LYS A 148 5.86 9.13 3.84
CA LYS A 148 6.28 10.18 4.77
C LYS A 148 7.79 10.43 4.68
N PRO A 149 8.28 11.61 5.13
CA PRO A 149 9.71 11.81 5.36
C PRO A 149 10.28 10.68 6.25
N ASN A 150 11.39 10.08 5.82
CA ASN A 150 12.01 8.89 6.43
C ASN A 150 11.18 7.59 6.35
N GLY A 151 10.07 7.59 5.61
CA GLY A 151 9.33 6.37 5.29
C GLY A 151 10.14 5.43 4.41
N LYS A 152 9.79 4.14 4.41
CA LYS A 152 10.49 3.11 3.64
C LYS A 152 9.56 2.45 2.63
N ALA A 153 10.09 2.09 1.46
CA ALA A 153 9.38 1.29 0.48
C ALA A 153 10.20 0.09 0.03
N PHE A 154 9.54 -1.07 -0.07
CA PHE A 154 10.07 -2.27 -0.70
C PHE A 154 9.23 -2.56 -1.93
N ILE A 155 9.83 -2.38 -3.09
CA ILE A 155 9.13 -2.40 -4.37
C ILE A 155 9.80 -3.42 -5.27
N VAL A 156 9.02 -4.36 -5.81
CA VAL A 156 9.50 -5.22 -6.89
C VAL A 156 9.37 -4.43 -8.19
N VAL A 157 10.46 -4.27 -8.90
CA VAL A 157 10.51 -3.51 -10.15
C VAL A 157 11.09 -4.36 -11.28
N PRO A 158 10.64 -4.16 -12.54
CA PRO A 158 11.27 -4.80 -13.68
C PRO A 158 12.63 -4.14 -13.98
N ASP A 159 13.61 -4.95 -14.41
CA ASP A 159 14.96 -4.48 -14.77
C ASP A 159 14.96 -3.31 -15.76
N GLY A 160 13.93 -3.25 -16.61
CA GLY A 160 13.77 -2.20 -17.60
C GLY A 160 13.76 -0.77 -17.01
N ILE A 161 13.20 -0.56 -15.83
CA ILE A 161 13.18 0.77 -15.19
C ILE A 161 14.61 1.27 -14.95
N MET A 162 15.53 0.37 -14.57
CA MET A 162 16.92 0.73 -14.29
C MET A 162 17.74 1.03 -15.54
N ASN A 163 17.36 0.48 -16.69
CA ASN A 163 18.17 0.49 -17.90
C ASN A 163 17.60 1.32 -19.06
N ARG A 164 16.27 1.50 -19.15
CA ARG A 164 15.65 2.22 -20.27
C ARG A 164 16.01 3.71 -20.24
N SER A 165 16.44 4.24 -21.40
CA SER A 165 16.75 5.67 -21.55
C SER A 165 15.56 6.57 -21.27
N ASN A 166 14.34 6.12 -21.62
CA ASN A 166 13.10 6.88 -21.43
C ASN A 166 12.70 7.02 -19.95
N ASP A 167 13.24 6.18 -19.06
CA ASP A 167 13.00 6.25 -17.62
C ASP A 167 14.07 7.03 -16.85
N LYS A 168 14.99 7.72 -17.58
CA LYS A 168 16.04 8.52 -16.94
C LYS A 168 15.47 9.54 -15.95
N LYS A 169 14.44 10.29 -16.36
CA LYS A 169 13.80 11.28 -15.47
C LYS A 169 13.19 10.67 -14.21
N LEU A 170 12.65 9.45 -14.32
CA LEU A 170 12.14 8.73 -13.16
C LEU A 170 13.28 8.34 -12.21
N ARG A 171 14.39 7.81 -12.73
CA ARG A 171 15.56 7.50 -11.91
C ARG A 171 16.16 8.74 -11.24
N ASP A 172 16.28 9.84 -11.97
CA ASP A 172 16.76 11.11 -11.42
C ASP A 172 15.84 11.55 -10.26
N PHE A 173 14.51 11.50 -10.45
CA PHE A 173 13.53 11.81 -9.41
C PHE A 173 13.66 10.88 -8.18
N ILE A 174 13.83 9.57 -8.38
CA ILE A 174 14.01 8.61 -7.28
C ILE A 174 15.27 8.97 -6.48
N LEU A 175 16.39 9.22 -7.15
CA LEU A 175 17.67 9.55 -6.51
C LEU A 175 17.66 10.91 -5.79
N GLU A 176 16.82 11.84 -6.25
CA GLU A 176 16.64 13.13 -5.58
C GLU A 176 15.77 13.03 -4.30
N GLN A 177 14.84 12.09 -4.27
CA GLN A 177 13.86 11.97 -3.19
C GLN A 177 14.18 10.87 -2.20
N CYS A 178 14.96 9.86 -2.58
CA CYS A 178 15.17 8.64 -1.81
C CYS A 178 16.64 8.25 -1.75
N GLU A 179 17.01 7.63 -0.64
CA GLU A 179 18.21 6.80 -0.52
C GLU A 179 17.84 5.38 -0.95
N ILE A 180 18.71 4.75 -1.75
CA ILE A 180 18.50 3.38 -2.25
C ILE A 180 19.47 2.46 -1.51
N ASP A 181 18.94 1.48 -0.81
CA ASP A 181 19.70 0.44 -0.10
C ASP A 181 19.93 -0.80 -0.99
#